data_8969fbefc7c8ee46001b3b1a73619d25
#
_entry.id   8969fbefc7c8ee46001b3b1a73619d25
#
_cell.length_a   1.000
_cell.length_b   1.000
_cell.length_c   1.000
_cell.angle_alpha   90.00
_cell.angle_beta   90.00
_cell.angle_gamma   90.00
#
_symmetry.space_group_name_H-M   'P 1'
#
loop_
_entity.id
_entity.type
_entity.pdbx_description
1 polymer ?
#
loop_
_entity_poly.entity_id
_entity_poly.type
_entity_poly.pdbx_seq_one_letter_code
_entity_poly.pdbx_strand_id
1 'polypeptide(L)'
;MKKLSRSQFTQVSIMLFGLFFGAGNLIFPPFLGNQAGNKTIISLLAFSVTAIIFPVLGAIAVGKTDGLKNLSSRVGEKFALVFTTAIYLSIGPGLGIPRAGSVPFEMAIAPYVPESFNLSLVRLVYTFLFFSVAMLVCLKPNKLVARVGKYLTPTLLLLILVMFAKVMTLPNDLAVARGNYKDAPVVAGFLAGYDTMDAVAALNFGFVVTLAIRRFGVEDKKLVTSYTAKAGLVAGLVLFLVYLMLSTMGMVTSGAFAGAENGAVVLTEAVRLVFGNAGLVLLASIFTLACLTTCIGLI
;
A
#
# COMPACT_ATOMS: atom_id res chain seq x y z
N MET A 1 -12.64 31.16 8.60
CA MET A 1 -12.01 30.08 7.81
C MET A 1 -12.58 28.73 8.24
N LYS A 2 -13.11 27.96 7.30
CA LYS A 2 -13.66 26.62 7.60
C LYS A 2 -12.51 25.65 7.91
N LYS A 3 -12.66 24.88 8.99
CA LYS A 3 -11.70 23.84 9.42
C LYS A 3 -12.31 22.47 9.23
N LEU A 4 -11.48 21.44 9.04
CA LEU A 4 -11.96 20.04 9.04
C LEU A 4 -12.48 19.68 10.43
N SER A 5 -13.64 18.98 10.49
CA SER A 5 -14.04 18.30 11.72
C SER A 5 -13.09 17.12 12.01
N ARG A 6 -13.07 16.66 13.28
CA ARG A 6 -12.27 15.48 13.66
C ARG A 6 -12.58 14.27 12.80
N SER A 7 -13.85 14.00 12.53
CA SER A 7 -14.30 12.89 11.67
C SER A 7 -13.79 13.03 10.24
N GLN A 8 -13.89 14.23 9.63
CA GLN A 8 -13.39 14.49 8.29
C GLN A 8 -11.87 14.32 8.21
N PHE A 9 -11.14 14.82 9.21
CA PHE A 9 -9.69 14.66 9.28
C PHE A 9 -9.27 13.18 9.36
N THR A 10 -9.92 12.40 10.25
CA THR A 10 -9.67 10.95 10.36
C THR A 10 -9.97 10.25 9.04
N GLN A 11 -11.09 10.54 8.38
CA GLN A 11 -11.43 9.94 7.08
C GLN A 11 -10.39 10.25 6.00
N VAL A 12 -9.88 11.49 5.93
CA VAL A 12 -8.82 11.87 4.99
C VAL A 12 -7.52 11.14 5.30
N SER A 13 -7.15 11.03 6.58
CA SER A 13 -5.92 10.33 7.01
C SER A 13 -5.98 8.83 6.70
N ILE A 14 -7.10 8.19 6.99
CA ILE A 14 -7.32 6.76 6.69
C ILE A 14 -7.45 6.52 5.19
N MET A 15 -8.06 7.44 4.44
CA MET A 15 -8.06 7.40 2.98
C MET A 15 -6.63 7.43 2.45
N LEU A 16 -5.78 8.35 2.92
CA LEU A 16 -4.39 8.46 2.46
C LEU A 16 -3.59 7.19 2.77
N PHE A 17 -3.76 6.60 3.96
CA PHE A 17 -3.20 5.28 4.25
C PHE A 17 -3.64 4.24 3.21
N GLY A 18 -4.95 4.15 2.91
CA GLY A 18 -5.48 3.18 1.95
C GLY A 18 -5.01 3.42 0.52
N LEU A 19 -4.71 4.67 0.13
CA LEU A 19 -4.13 4.98 -1.17
C LEU A 19 -2.68 4.47 -1.27
N PHE A 20 -1.88 4.63 -0.21
CA PHE A 20 -0.52 4.10 -0.15
C PHE A 20 -0.49 2.58 -0.04
N PHE A 21 -1.37 1.98 0.74
CA PHE A 21 -1.30 0.57 1.10
C PHE A 21 -1.80 -0.33 -0.05
N GLY A 22 -0.90 -0.68 -0.95
CA GLY A 22 -1.14 -1.54 -2.12
C GLY A 22 -0.46 -2.92 -2.02
N ALA A 23 -0.29 -3.58 -3.17
CA ALA A 23 0.30 -4.91 -3.26
C ALA A 23 1.72 -5.00 -2.69
N GLY A 24 2.58 -4.02 -2.99
CA GLY A 24 3.95 -3.99 -2.49
C GLY A 24 4.00 -3.96 -0.97
N ASN A 25 3.13 -3.17 -0.37
CA ASN A 25 3.02 -2.99 1.08
C ASN A 25 2.54 -4.26 1.81
N LEU A 26 1.86 -5.17 1.10
CA LEU A 26 1.51 -6.50 1.60
C LEU A 26 2.64 -7.53 1.43
N ILE A 27 3.45 -7.41 0.37
CA ILE A 27 4.43 -8.42 -0.01
C ILE A 27 5.80 -8.17 0.65
N PHE A 28 6.30 -6.93 0.62
CA PHE A 28 7.66 -6.65 1.08
C PHE A 28 7.86 -6.78 2.60
N PRO A 29 6.98 -6.29 3.51
CA PRO A 29 7.22 -6.42 4.93
C PRO A 29 7.25 -7.86 5.45
N PRO A 30 6.32 -8.77 5.09
CA PRO A 30 6.42 -10.17 5.54
C PRO A 30 7.64 -10.88 4.95
N PHE A 31 8.04 -10.57 3.71
CA PHE A 31 9.26 -11.11 3.13
C PHE A 31 10.51 -10.60 3.85
N LEU A 32 10.57 -9.31 4.14
CA LEU A 32 11.62 -8.71 4.98
C LEU A 32 11.72 -9.45 6.33
N GLY A 33 10.59 -9.64 7.03
CA GLY A 33 10.56 -10.37 8.30
C GLY A 33 11.06 -11.80 8.17
N ASN A 34 10.65 -12.50 7.12
CA ASN A 34 11.08 -13.87 6.83
C ASN A 34 12.58 -13.97 6.54
N GLN A 35 13.15 -13.05 5.74
CA GLN A 35 14.55 -13.07 5.36
C GLN A 35 15.48 -12.48 6.42
N ALA A 36 15.04 -11.40 7.10
CA ALA A 36 15.83 -10.72 8.11
C ALA A 36 15.83 -11.44 9.47
N GLY A 37 14.82 -12.30 9.74
CA GLY A 37 14.77 -13.09 10.98
C GLY A 37 15.06 -12.25 12.23
N ASN A 38 16.13 -12.56 12.95
CA ASN A 38 16.54 -11.83 14.16
C ASN A 38 16.99 -10.37 13.90
N LYS A 39 17.18 -9.94 12.65
CA LYS A 39 17.51 -8.55 12.25
C LYS A 39 16.30 -7.77 11.72
N THR A 40 15.09 -8.31 11.84
CA THR A 40 13.85 -7.70 11.29
C THR A 40 13.65 -6.26 11.73
N ILE A 41 13.83 -5.93 13.00
CA ILE A 41 13.54 -4.58 13.52
C ILE A 41 14.44 -3.52 12.87
N ILE A 42 15.75 -3.77 12.80
CA ILE A 42 16.67 -2.80 12.17
C ILE A 42 16.40 -2.65 10.67
N SER A 43 16.07 -3.76 9.99
CA SER A 43 15.71 -3.75 8.59
C SER A 43 14.38 -3.01 8.34
N LEU A 44 13.39 -3.19 9.22
CA LEU A 44 12.10 -2.50 9.15
C LEU A 44 12.22 -0.98 9.39
N LEU A 45 13.08 -0.55 10.30
CA LEU A 45 13.34 0.88 10.50
C LEU A 45 13.93 1.51 9.24
N ALA A 46 14.90 0.84 8.59
CA ALA A 46 15.47 1.29 7.32
C ALA A 46 14.43 1.27 6.17
N PHE A 47 13.63 0.21 6.08
CA PHE A 47 12.48 0.09 5.16
C PHE A 47 11.52 1.28 5.31
N SER A 48 11.22 1.68 6.54
CA SER A 48 10.27 2.75 6.82
C SER A 48 10.74 4.13 6.31
N VAL A 49 12.04 4.32 6.12
CA VAL A 49 12.55 5.58 5.55
C VAL A 49 12.05 5.76 4.11
N THR A 50 12.15 4.72 3.29
CA THR A 50 11.77 4.77 1.88
C THR A 50 10.29 4.49 1.64
N ALA A 51 9.69 3.61 2.43
CA ALA A 51 8.28 3.23 2.29
C ALA A 51 7.29 4.16 3.02
N ILE A 52 7.75 5.03 3.94
CA ILE A 52 6.87 5.94 4.70
C ILE A 52 7.36 7.38 4.62
N ILE A 53 8.62 7.66 5.05
CA ILE A 53 9.09 9.05 5.19
C ILE A 53 9.12 9.72 3.82
N PHE A 54 9.71 9.11 2.79
CA PHE A 54 9.78 9.70 1.45
C PHE A 54 8.40 9.91 0.83
N PRO A 55 7.46 8.95 0.84
CA PRO A 55 6.10 9.14 0.37
C PRO A 55 5.37 10.28 1.10
N VAL A 56 5.46 10.35 2.42
CA VAL A 56 4.81 11.43 3.20
C VAL A 56 5.39 12.79 2.82
N LEU A 57 6.72 12.91 2.71
CA LEU A 57 7.37 14.14 2.26
C LEU A 57 6.98 14.52 0.83
N GLY A 58 6.91 13.54 -0.08
CA GLY A 58 6.44 13.73 -1.45
C GLY A 58 5.02 14.27 -1.53
N ALA A 59 4.09 13.66 -0.77
CA ALA A 59 2.71 14.11 -0.70
C ALA A 59 2.57 15.55 -0.14
N ILE A 60 3.37 15.89 0.89
CA ILE A 60 3.40 17.24 1.46
C ILE A 60 3.95 18.25 0.42
N ALA A 61 5.02 17.90 -0.29
CA ALA A 61 5.64 18.77 -1.29
C ALA A 61 4.67 19.10 -2.44
N VAL A 62 3.99 18.08 -2.97
CA VAL A 62 2.96 18.24 -4.00
C VAL A 62 1.76 19.02 -3.48
N GLY A 63 1.30 18.73 -2.26
CA GLY A 63 0.20 19.46 -1.62
C GLY A 63 0.51 20.95 -1.39
N LYS A 64 1.77 21.30 -1.11
CA LYS A 64 2.22 22.68 -0.93
C LYS A 64 2.26 23.48 -2.24
N THR A 65 2.43 22.81 -3.36
CA THR A 65 2.58 23.43 -4.68
C THR A 65 1.35 23.34 -5.56
N ASP A 66 0.24 22.79 -5.03
CA ASP A 66 -1.01 22.57 -5.75
C ASP A 66 -0.83 21.66 -6.99
N GLY A 67 0.05 20.67 -6.91
CA GLY A 67 0.21 19.64 -7.91
C GLY A 67 1.64 19.39 -8.37
N LEU A 68 1.86 18.23 -9.00
CA LEU A 68 3.17 17.79 -9.47
C LEU A 68 3.75 18.70 -10.55
N LYS A 69 2.92 19.17 -11.50
CA LYS A 69 3.37 20.09 -12.55
C LYS A 69 3.95 21.37 -11.95
N ASN A 70 3.26 21.98 -11.00
CA ASN A 70 3.73 23.21 -10.34
C ASN A 70 4.98 22.97 -9.48
N LEU A 71 5.16 21.77 -8.91
CA LEU A 71 6.38 21.40 -8.20
C LEU A 71 7.56 21.31 -9.16
N SER A 72 7.39 20.60 -10.27
CA SER A 72 8.45 20.33 -11.24
C SER A 72 8.81 21.55 -12.11
N SER A 73 7.85 22.46 -12.37
CA SER A 73 8.12 23.69 -13.13
C SER A 73 9.11 24.64 -12.47
N ARG A 74 9.39 24.45 -11.18
CA ARG A 74 10.47 25.19 -10.47
C ARG A 74 11.87 24.87 -11.02
N VAL A 75 12.04 23.72 -11.65
CA VAL A 75 13.29 23.34 -12.34
C VAL A 75 13.29 23.90 -13.76
N GLY A 76 12.12 23.92 -14.43
CA GLY A 76 11.90 24.44 -15.76
C GLY A 76 10.68 23.81 -16.43
N GLU A 77 10.05 24.53 -17.36
CA GLU A 77 8.81 24.09 -18.00
C GLU A 77 8.99 22.82 -18.85
N LYS A 78 10.12 22.68 -19.56
CA LYS A 78 10.42 21.45 -20.33
C LYS A 78 10.61 20.25 -19.43
N PHE A 79 11.35 20.42 -18.32
CA PHE A 79 11.51 19.40 -17.29
C PHE A 79 10.17 19.01 -16.71
N ALA A 80 9.32 19.97 -16.36
CA ALA A 80 8.00 19.73 -15.80
C ALA A 80 7.12 18.88 -16.75
N LEU A 81 7.13 19.20 -18.04
CA LEU A 81 6.37 18.44 -19.04
C LEU A 81 6.84 16.99 -19.11
N VAL A 82 8.13 16.76 -19.31
CA VAL A 82 8.70 15.41 -19.45
C VAL A 82 8.53 14.60 -18.16
N PHE A 83 8.91 15.17 -17.03
CA PHE A 83 8.86 14.50 -15.72
C PHE A 83 7.43 14.16 -15.31
N THR A 84 6.49 15.10 -15.43
CA THR A 84 5.09 14.86 -15.08
C THR A 84 4.47 13.81 -16.00
N THR A 85 4.74 13.86 -17.29
CA THR A 85 4.27 12.86 -18.25
C THR A 85 4.83 11.48 -17.92
N ALA A 86 6.13 11.38 -17.67
CA ALA A 86 6.79 10.11 -17.31
C ALA A 86 6.19 9.51 -16.02
N ILE A 87 5.97 10.32 -14.98
CA ILE A 87 5.34 9.88 -13.74
C ILE A 87 3.92 9.37 -14.00
N TYR A 88 3.06 10.15 -14.66
CA TYR A 88 1.67 9.72 -14.89
C TYR A 88 1.56 8.52 -15.83
N LEU A 89 2.44 8.39 -16.82
CA LEU A 89 2.49 7.18 -17.64
C LEU A 89 2.94 5.95 -16.84
N SER A 90 3.92 6.12 -15.97
CA SER A 90 4.44 5.00 -15.14
C SER A 90 3.43 4.53 -14.10
N ILE A 91 2.85 5.44 -13.30
CA ILE A 91 1.89 5.06 -12.25
C ILE A 91 0.50 4.74 -12.81
N GLY A 92 0.16 5.30 -13.96
CA GLY A 92 -1.10 5.06 -14.67
C GLY A 92 -1.01 3.79 -15.54
N PRO A 93 -1.13 3.92 -16.87
CA PRO A 93 -1.27 2.78 -17.77
C PRO A 93 -0.02 1.91 -17.92
N GLY A 94 1.18 2.45 -17.63
CA GLY A 94 2.44 1.74 -17.86
C GLY A 94 2.71 0.63 -16.86
N LEU A 95 2.47 0.87 -15.57
CA LEU A 95 2.80 -0.08 -14.51
C LEU A 95 1.80 -0.08 -13.35
N GLY A 96 1.50 1.08 -12.76
CA GLY A 96 0.79 1.16 -11.48
C GLY A 96 -0.62 0.56 -11.52
N ILE A 97 -1.45 1.00 -12.46
CA ILE A 97 -2.83 0.52 -12.61
C ILE A 97 -2.89 -0.95 -13.06
N PRO A 98 -2.16 -1.40 -14.11
CA PRO A 98 -2.13 -2.81 -14.48
C PRO A 98 -1.67 -3.72 -13.36
N ARG A 99 -0.62 -3.34 -12.63
CA ARG A 99 -0.10 -4.09 -11.47
C ARG A 99 -1.15 -4.23 -10.36
N ALA A 100 -1.92 -3.17 -10.09
CA ALA A 100 -2.98 -3.21 -9.07
C ALA A 100 -4.08 -4.24 -9.39
N GLY A 101 -4.36 -4.53 -10.66
CA GLY A 101 -5.30 -5.56 -11.08
C GLY A 101 -4.67 -6.96 -11.17
N SER A 102 -3.42 -7.08 -11.63
CA SER A 102 -2.78 -8.37 -11.88
C SER A 102 -2.26 -9.03 -10.61
N VAL A 103 -1.61 -8.27 -9.70
CA VAL A 103 -0.99 -8.85 -8.51
C VAL A 103 -1.98 -9.56 -7.58
N PRO A 104 -3.15 -9.00 -7.22
CA PRO A 104 -4.09 -9.72 -6.38
C PRO A 104 -4.65 -10.98 -7.07
N PHE A 105 -4.77 -10.96 -8.39
CA PHE A 105 -5.14 -12.16 -9.14
C PHE A 105 -4.05 -13.24 -9.04
N GLU A 106 -2.82 -12.91 -9.40
CA GLU A 106 -1.69 -13.86 -9.43
C GLU A 106 -1.38 -14.45 -8.04
N MET A 107 -1.42 -13.61 -7.00
CA MET A 107 -0.99 -14.02 -5.67
C MET A 107 -2.09 -14.71 -4.86
N ALA A 108 -3.36 -14.37 -5.10
CA ALA A 108 -4.43 -14.77 -4.22
C ALA A 108 -5.55 -15.57 -4.90
N ILE A 109 -5.57 -15.64 -6.23
CA ILE A 109 -6.64 -16.34 -6.98
C ILE A 109 -6.06 -17.41 -7.90
N ALA A 110 -5.09 -17.05 -8.74
CA ALA A 110 -4.54 -17.96 -9.75
C ALA A 110 -4.07 -19.32 -9.21
N PRO A 111 -3.38 -19.40 -8.03
CA PRO A 111 -2.92 -20.66 -7.49
C PRO A 111 -4.06 -21.65 -7.11
N TYR A 112 -5.29 -21.16 -7.03
CA TYR A 112 -6.46 -21.96 -6.61
C TYR A 112 -7.48 -22.20 -7.72
N VAL A 113 -7.18 -21.73 -8.94
CA VAL A 113 -8.03 -22.01 -10.11
C VAL A 113 -7.81 -23.47 -10.53
N PRO A 114 -8.87 -24.31 -10.58
CA PRO A 114 -8.73 -25.67 -11.03
C PRO A 114 -8.17 -25.76 -12.45
N GLU A 115 -7.37 -26.78 -12.75
CA GLU A 115 -6.77 -27.00 -14.07
C GLU A 115 -7.81 -27.14 -15.20
N SER A 116 -9.06 -27.52 -14.85
CA SER A 116 -10.18 -27.61 -15.80
C SER A 116 -10.65 -26.24 -16.33
N PHE A 117 -10.26 -25.14 -15.68
CA PHE A 117 -10.64 -23.79 -16.09
C PHE A 117 -9.51 -23.11 -16.90
N ASN A 118 -9.91 -22.36 -17.92
CA ASN A 118 -8.96 -21.53 -18.66
C ASN A 118 -8.52 -20.34 -17.80
N LEU A 119 -7.28 -20.38 -17.28
CA LEU A 119 -6.72 -19.37 -16.39
C LEU A 119 -6.76 -17.96 -17.01
N SER A 120 -6.56 -17.84 -18.32
CA SER A 120 -6.62 -16.55 -19.03
C SER A 120 -8.02 -15.96 -19.02
N LEU A 121 -9.06 -16.81 -19.16
CA LEU A 121 -10.46 -16.38 -19.08
C LEU A 121 -10.81 -15.93 -17.66
N VAL A 122 -10.40 -16.69 -16.64
CA VAL A 122 -10.62 -16.32 -15.23
C VAL A 122 -9.92 -14.99 -14.90
N ARG A 123 -8.68 -14.80 -15.38
CA ARG A 123 -7.95 -13.54 -15.25
C ARG A 123 -8.69 -12.38 -15.92
N LEU A 124 -9.20 -12.57 -17.14
CA LEU A 124 -9.95 -11.55 -17.86
C LEU A 124 -11.22 -11.14 -17.10
N VAL A 125 -12.00 -12.11 -16.62
CA VAL A 125 -13.22 -11.84 -15.85
C VAL A 125 -12.89 -11.11 -14.54
N TYR A 126 -11.88 -11.56 -13.80
CA TYR A 126 -11.46 -10.93 -12.57
C TYR A 126 -11.01 -9.48 -12.79
N THR A 127 -10.12 -9.25 -13.76
CA THR A 127 -9.60 -7.90 -14.03
C THR A 127 -10.69 -6.96 -14.55
N PHE A 128 -11.61 -7.46 -15.37
CA PHE A 128 -12.78 -6.70 -15.81
C PHE A 128 -13.66 -6.27 -14.64
N LEU A 129 -13.98 -7.18 -13.71
CA LEU A 129 -14.75 -6.86 -12.52
C LEU A 129 -14.00 -5.89 -11.61
N PHE A 130 -12.70 -6.11 -11.37
CA PHE A 130 -11.86 -5.26 -10.54
C PHE A 130 -11.84 -3.81 -11.06
N PHE A 131 -11.54 -3.60 -12.34
CA PHE A 131 -11.50 -2.26 -12.93
C PHE A 131 -12.89 -1.64 -13.08
N SER A 132 -13.94 -2.43 -13.30
CA SER A 132 -15.31 -1.94 -13.28
C SER A 132 -15.69 -1.36 -11.91
N VAL A 133 -15.35 -2.06 -10.83
CA VAL A 133 -15.58 -1.57 -9.46
C VAL A 133 -14.75 -0.31 -9.19
N ALA A 134 -13.46 -0.31 -9.55
CA ALA A 134 -12.60 0.87 -9.40
C ALA A 134 -13.19 2.08 -10.12
N MET A 135 -13.59 1.93 -11.38
CA MET A 135 -14.21 2.98 -12.19
C MET A 135 -15.51 3.50 -11.57
N LEU A 136 -16.43 2.61 -11.14
CA LEU A 136 -17.68 3.00 -10.50
C LEU A 136 -17.47 3.82 -9.21
N VAL A 137 -16.38 3.54 -8.46
CA VAL A 137 -16.01 4.35 -7.30
C VAL A 137 -15.49 5.71 -7.74
N CYS A 138 -14.63 5.77 -8.77
CA CYS A 138 -14.00 7.00 -9.27
C CYS A 138 -15.00 7.96 -9.94
N LEU A 139 -16.06 7.45 -10.60
CA LEU A 139 -17.10 8.28 -11.23
C LEU A 139 -17.82 9.25 -10.27
N LYS A 140 -17.72 9.00 -8.95
CA LYS A 140 -18.32 9.88 -7.94
C LYS A 140 -17.24 10.40 -6.99
N PRO A 141 -16.36 11.31 -7.44
CA PRO A 141 -15.22 11.78 -6.67
C PRO A 141 -15.60 12.51 -5.36
N ASN A 142 -16.82 13.05 -5.27
CA ASN A 142 -17.34 13.65 -4.04
C ASN A 142 -17.58 12.63 -2.91
N LYS A 143 -17.71 11.35 -3.24
CA LYS A 143 -17.89 10.24 -2.28
C LYS A 143 -16.62 9.44 -2.05
N LEU A 144 -15.50 9.80 -2.69
CA LEU A 144 -14.25 9.05 -2.63
C LEU A 144 -13.73 8.94 -1.19
N VAL A 145 -13.64 10.05 -0.47
CA VAL A 145 -13.20 10.06 0.94
C VAL A 145 -14.07 9.14 1.82
N ALA A 146 -15.40 9.20 1.63
CA ALA A 146 -16.29 8.34 2.40
C ALA A 146 -16.16 6.86 1.99
N ARG A 147 -16.06 6.56 0.70
CA ARG A 147 -15.96 5.18 0.22
C ARG A 147 -14.63 4.53 0.62
N VAL A 148 -13.52 5.20 0.38
CA VAL A 148 -12.19 4.68 0.70
C VAL A 148 -11.91 4.83 2.19
N GLY A 149 -11.98 6.04 2.75
CA GLY A 149 -11.54 6.31 4.11
C GLY A 149 -12.49 5.86 5.23
N LYS A 150 -13.81 5.70 4.94
CA LYS A 150 -14.79 5.27 5.95
C LYS A 150 -15.16 3.79 5.87
N TYR A 151 -15.09 3.18 4.67
CA TYR A 151 -15.54 1.80 4.47
C TYR A 151 -14.40 0.87 4.03
N LEU A 152 -13.81 1.06 2.84
CA LEU A 152 -12.85 0.10 2.27
C LEU A 152 -11.62 -0.06 3.15
N THR A 153 -10.96 1.02 3.52
CA THR A 153 -9.72 0.97 4.29
C THR A 153 -9.90 0.46 5.73
N PRO A 154 -10.93 0.87 6.51
CA PRO A 154 -11.17 0.27 7.82
C PRO A 154 -11.47 -1.23 7.75
N THR A 155 -12.21 -1.69 6.74
CA THR A 155 -12.43 -3.13 6.51
C THR A 155 -11.12 -3.85 6.23
N LEU A 156 -10.26 -3.29 5.38
CA LEU A 156 -8.93 -3.82 5.11
C LEU A 156 -8.09 -3.94 6.38
N LEU A 157 -8.03 -2.88 7.20
CA LEU A 157 -7.29 -2.89 8.47
C LEU A 157 -7.82 -3.94 9.44
N LEU A 158 -9.14 -4.11 9.52
CA LEU A 158 -9.76 -5.13 10.36
C LEU A 158 -9.36 -6.55 9.91
N LEU A 159 -9.39 -6.82 8.60
CA LEU A 159 -8.98 -8.13 8.06
C LEU A 159 -7.51 -8.42 8.33
N ILE A 160 -6.62 -7.42 8.18
CA ILE A 160 -5.20 -7.56 8.50
C ILE A 160 -5.01 -7.82 10.00
N LEU A 161 -5.74 -7.12 10.87
CA LEU A 161 -5.67 -7.33 12.32
C LEU A 161 -6.11 -8.75 12.72
N VAL A 162 -7.20 -9.25 12.13
CA VAL A 162 -7.68 -10.63 12.35
C VAL A 162 -6.64 -11.64 11.89
N MET A 163 -6.05 -11.43 10.71
CA MET A 163 -4.97 -12.26 10.18
C MET A 163 -3.77 -12.27 11.12
N PHE A 164 -3.29 -11.10 11.52
CA PHE A 164 -2.16 -10.95 12.44
C PHE A 164 -2.41 -11.65 13.78
N ALA A 165 -3.55 -11.36 14.43
CA ALA A 165 -3.89 -11.94 15.73
C ALA A 165 -3.86 -13.49 15.73
N LYS A 166 -4.33 -14.08 14.63
CA LYS A 166 -4.32 -15.55 14.48
C LYS A 166 -2.94 -16.10 14.15
N VAL A 167 -2.16 -15.46 13.25
CA VAL A 167 -0.81 -15.92 12.94
C VAL A 167 0.11 -15.84 14.15
N MET A 168 -0.09 -14.87 15.06
CA MET A 168 0.64 -14.79 16.32
C MET A 168 0.34 -15.94 17.31
N THR A 169 -0.64 -16.79 17.03
CA THR A 169 -0.87 -18.03 17.81
C THR A 169 0.02 -19.20 17.35
N LEU A 170 0.71 -19.08 16.23
CA LEU A 170 1.68 -20.09 15.78
C LEU A 170 2.91 -20.11 16.69
N PRO A 171 3.57 -21.27 16.83
CA PRO A 171 4.86 -21.34 17.51
C PRO A 171 5.87 -20.39 16.87
N ASN A 172 6.64 -19.72 17.71
CA ASN A 172 7.71 -18.85 17.23
C ASN A 172 8.89 -19.70 16.71
N ASP A 173 9.11 -19.65 15.41
CA ASP A 173 10.22 -20.33 14.73
C ASP A 173 11.10 -19.27 14.06
N LEU A 174 11.86 -18.57 14.90
CA LEU A 174 12.74 -17.46 14.51
C LEU A 174 14.07 -18.00 13.94
N ALA A 175 14.32 -17.71 12.68
CA ALA A 175 15.57 -18.00 12.01
C ALA A 175 16.60 -16.86 12.14
N VAL A 176 17.86 -17.18 11.85
CA VAL A 176 18.92 -16.20 11.66
C VAL A 176 18.74 -15.50 10.31
N ALA A 177 19.13 -14.23 10.21
CA ALA A 177 19.08 -13.45 8.99
C ALA A 177 19.80 -14.14 7.82
N ARG A 178 19.21 -14.04 6.62
CA ARG A 178 19.66 -14.71 5.39
C ARG A 178 19.91 -13.72 4.26
N GLY A 179 20.64 -14.15 3.24
CA GLY A 179 20.93 -13.35 2.05
C GLY A 179 21.49 -11.97 2.41
N ASN A 180 21.05 -10.94 1.72
CA ASN A 180 21.51 -9.57 1.93
C ASN A 180 21.19 -9.02 3.34
N TYR A 181 20.20 -9.57 4.03
CA TYR A 181 19.86 -9.15 5.39
C TYR A 181 20.88 -9.67 6.42
N LYS A 182 21.66 -10.73 6.11
CA LYS A 182 22.73 -11.23 6.97
C LYS A 182 23.86 -10.20 7.08
N ASP A 183 24.32 -9.66 5.97
CA ASP A 183 25.51 -8.82 5.92
C ASP A 183 25.20 -7.33 5.97
N ALA A 184 24.12 -6.89 5.31
CA ALA A 184 23.73 -5.49 5.19
C ALA A 184 22.25 -5.25 5.47
N PRO A 185 21.72 -5.52 6.70
CA PRO A 185 20.29 -5.47 7.01
C PRO A 185 19.65 -4.08 6.79
N VAL A 186 20.42 -3.01 7.03
CA VAL A 186 19.97 -1.63 6.83
C VAL A 186 19.80 -1.33 5.35
N VAL A 187 20.79 -1.68 4.53
CA VAL A 187 20.74 -1.44 3.08
C VAL A 187 19.63 -2.29 2.44
N ALA A 188 19.55 -3.57 2.80
CA ALA A 188 18.51 -4.46 2.29
C ALA A 188 17.12 -3.97 2.65
N GLY A 189 16.91 -3.53 3.89
CA GLY A 189 15.64 -2.94 4.33
C GLY A 189 15.30 -1.65 3.58
N PHE A 190 16.25 -0.74 3.43
CA PHE A 190 16.08 0.52 2.70
C PHE A 190 15.66 0.28 1.23
N LEU A 191 16.33 -0.64 0.54
CA LEU A 191 16.00 -0.99 -0.84
C LEU A 191 14.63 -1.66 -0.95
N ALA A 192 14.31 -2.61 -0.07
CA ALA A 192 13.01 -3.25 -0.05
C ALA A 192 11.86 -2.26 0.19
N GLY A 193 12.09 -1.21 1.01
CA GLY A 193 11.11 -0.14 1.19
C GLY A 193 10.95 0.75 -0.05
N TYR A 194 12.02 0.97 -0.80
CA TYR A 194 11.96 1.69 -2.07
C TYR A 194 11.16 0.92 -3.14
N ASP A 195 11.25 -0.41 -3.15
CA ASP A 195 10.55 -1.30 -4.09
C ASP A 195 9.01 -1.32 -3.90
N THR A 196 8.48 -0.75 -2.79
CA THR A 196 7.03 -0.52 -2.65
C THR A 196 6.50 0.47 -3.68
N MET A 197 7.36 1.34 -4.23
CA MET A 197 7.05 2.40 -5.19
C MET A 197 6.14 3.52 -4.65
N ASP A 198 5.92 3.57 -3.34
CA ASP A 198 5.05 4.56 -2.70
C ASP A 198 5.55 5.99 -2.88
N ALA A 199 6.87 6.19 -2.96
CA ALA A 199 7.48 7.50 -3.18
C ALA A 199 7.05 8.13 -4.52
N VAL A 200 6.92 7.32 -5.58
CA VAL A 200 6.45 7.76 -6.89
C VAL A 200 4.94 8.01 -6.87
N ALA A 201 4.17 7.10 -6.25
CA ALA A 201 2.72 7.22 -6.11
C ALA A 201 2.32 8.44 -5.26
N ALA A 202 3.12 8.81 -4.27
CA ALA A 202 2.93 9.99 -3.43
C ALA A 202 2.83 11.30 -4.22
N LEU A 203 3.50 11.38 -5.37
CA LEU A 203 3.46 12.54 -6.26
C LEU A 203 2.07 12.76 -6.86
N ASN A 204 1.25 11.71 -6.95
CA ASN A 204 -0.16 11.80 -7.30
C ASN A 204 -1.05 11.93 -6.05
N PHE A 205 -0.85 11.08 -5.04
CA PHE A 205 -1.71 11.05 -3.85
C PHE A 205 -1.70 12.36 -3.05
N GLY A 206 -0.59 13.08 -3.05
CA GLY A 206 -0.51 14.42 -2.46
C GLY A 206 -1.54 15.39 -3.05
N PHE A 207 -1.77 15.35 -4.36
CA PHE A 207 -2.78 16.14 -5.03
C PHE A 207 -4.20 15.64 -4.69
N VAL A 208 -4.44 14.33 -4.71
CA VAL A 208 -5.74 13.72 -4.38
C VAL A 208 -6.19 14.12 -2.96
N VAL A 209 -5.26 14.07 -1.98
CA VAL A 209 -5.55 14.45 -0.60
C VAL A 209 -5.84 15.96 -0.48
N THR A 210 -5.06 16.79 -1.15
CA THR A 210 -5.28 18.25 -1.19
C THR A 210 -6.67 18.57 -1.75
N LEU A 211 -7.05 17.92 -2.84
CA LEU A 211 -8.37 18.07 -3.45
C LEU A 211 -9.49 17.60 -2.51
N ALA A 212 -9.28 16.49 -1.81
CA ALA A 212 -10.23 15.97 -0.82
C ALA A 212 -10.45 16.94 0.34
N ILE A 213 -9.39 17.57 0.86
CA ILE A 213 -9.47 18.58 1.92
C ILE A 213 -10.25 19.82 1.43
N ARG A 214 -9.93 20.29 0.22
CA ARG A 214 -10.63 21.44 -0.39
C ARG A 214 -12.13 21.20 -0.59
N ARG A 215 -12.52 19.97 -0.96
CA ARG A 215 -13.95 19.59 -1.10
C ARG A 215 -14.75 19.66 0.20
N PHE A 216 -14.10 19.60 1.36
CA PHE A 216 -14.74 19.88 2.64
C PHE A 216 -14.90 21.38 2.92
N GLY A 217 -14.49 22.24 1.98
CA GLY A 217 -14.61 23.71 2.04
C GLY A 217 -13.46 24.39 2.78
N VAL A 218 -12.28 23.75 2.87
CA VAL A 218 -11.06 24.37 3.36
C VAL A 218 -10.34 24.98 2.16
N GLU A 219 -10.37 26.31 2.02
CA GLU A 219 -9.79 27.03 0.86
C GLU A 219 -8.41 27.62 1.16
N ASP A 220 -8.15 27.95 2.43
CA ASP A 220 -6.87 28.52 2.85
C ASP A 220 -5.71 27.56 2.58
N LYS A 221 -4.74 28.01 1.77
CA LYS A 221 -3.59 27.22 1.32
C LYS A 221 -2.72 26.72 2.48
N LYS A 222 -2.53 27.53 3.51
CA LYS A 222 -1.73 27.16 4.69
C LYS A 222 -2.43 26.07 5.50
N LEU A 223 -3.75 26.18 5.66
CA LEU A 223 -4.56 25.16 6.34
C LEU A 223 -4.58 23.86 5.55
N VAL A 224 -4.78 23.91 4.24
CA VAL A 224 -4.73 22.72 3.36
C VAL A 224 -3.41 21.99 3.49
N THR A 225 -2.27 22.72 3.36
CA THR A 225 -0.94 22.15 3.53
C THR A 225 -0.73 21.54 4.91
N SER A 226 -1.17 22.23 5.97
CA SER A 226 -1.09 21.74 7.35
C SER A 226 -1.89 20.47 7.55
N TYR A 227 -3.12 20.40 7.02
CA TYR A 227 -3.94 19.18 7.09
C TYR A 227 -3.35 18.04 6.26
N THR A 228 -2.79 18.31 5.08
CA THR A 228 -2.09 17.30 4.27
C THR A 228 -0.90 16.72 5.02
N ALA A 229 -0.09 17.56 5.67
CA ALA A 229 1.04 17.12 6.46
C ALA A 229 0.60 16.26 7.67
N LYS A 230 -0.40 16.73 8.42
CA LYS A 230 -0.94 15.97 9.57
C LYS A 230 -1.58 14.66 9.14
N ALA A 231 -2.32 14.64 8.02
CA ALA A 231 -2.90 13.43 7.47
C ALA A 231 -1.81 12.44 7.00
N GLY A 232 -0.74 12.97 6.39
CA GLY A 232 0.45 12.19 6.03
C GLY A 232 1.14 11.54 7.23
N LEU A 233 1.31 12.28 8.33
CA LEU A 233 1.88 11.74 9.57
C LEU A 233 1.01 10.63 10.17
N VAL A 234 -0.31 10.82 10.23
CA VAL A 234 -1.24 9.80 10.72
C VAL A 234 -1.23 8.57 9.81
N ALA A 235 -1.30 8.77 8.49
CA ALA A 235 -1.21 7.66 7.52
C ALA A 235 0.13 6.91 7.64
N GLY A 236 1.24 7.64 7.79
CA GLY A 236 2.58 7.06 8.00
C GLY A 236 2.67 6.24 9.29
N LEU A 237 2.07 6.71 10.38
CA LEU A 237 2.02 5.94 11.64
C LEU A 237 1.22 4.64 11.46
N VAL A 238 0.06 4.69 10.80
CA VAL A 238 -0.75 3.49 10.53
C VAL A 238 0.01 2.54 9.60
N LEU A 239 0.70 3.05 8.56
CA LEU A 239 1.57 2.23 7.70
C LEU A 239 2.65 1.53 8.51
N PHE A 240 3.35 2.26 9.39
CA PHE A 240 4.40 1.68 10.24
C PHE A 240 3.87 0.54 11.13
N LEU A 241 2.71 0.74 11.76
CA LEU A 241 2.08 -0.29 12.60
C LEU A 241 1.71 -1.54 11.78
N VAL A 242 1.15 -1.35 10.59
CA VAL A 242 0.82 -2.47 9.70
C VAL A 242 2.08 -3.18 9.20
N TYR A 243 3.13 -2.44 8.83
CA TYR A 243 4.41 -3.05 8.43
C TYR A 243 5.07 -3.80 9.58
N LEU A 244 4.98 -3.28 10.79
CA LEU A 244 5.44 -3.98 11.99
C LEU A 244 4.67 -5.31 12.19
N MET A 245 3.34 -5.29 12.03
CA MET A 245 2.53 -6.51 12.13
C MET A 245 2.92 -7.52 11.04
N LEU A 246 2.98 -7.10 9.78
CA LEU A 246 3.30 -7.98 8.65
C LEU A 246 4.73 -8.54 8.72
N SER A 247 5.71 -7.70 9.06
CA SER A 247 7.09 -8.15 9.21
C SER A 247 7.28 -9.08 10.42
N THR A 248 6.54 -8.84 11.52
CA THR A 248 6.54 -9.75 12.67
C THR A 248 5.96 -11.12 12.29
N MET A 249 4.87 -11.17 11.49
CA MET A 249 4.36 -12.45 10.97
C MET A 249 5.42 -13.20 10.18
N GLY A 250 6.13 -12.52 9.27
CA GLY A 250 7.24 -13.12 8.51
C GLY A 250 8.40 -13.56 9.40
N MET A 251 8.72 -12.76 10.43
CA MET A 251 9.80 -13.04 11.37
C MET A 251 9.53 -14.31 12.20
N VAL A 252 8.34 -14.42 12.80
CA VAL A 252 8.01 -15.56 13.69
C VAL A 252 7.84 -16.88 12.92
N THR A 253 7.64 -16.83 11.61
CA THR A 253 7.53 -18.01 10.74
C THR A 253 8.76 -18.20 9.87
N SER A 254 9.87 -17.49 10.14
CA SER A 254 11.04 -17.46 9.26
C SER A 254 11.81 -18.78 9.17
N GLY A 255 11.76 -19.61 10.19
CA GLY A 255 12.32 -20.97 10.15
C GLY A 255 11.43 -21.92 9.34
N ALA A 256 10.14 -21.95 9.63
CA ALA A 256 9.17 -22.83 8.95
C ALA A 256 9.10 -22.56 7.43
N PHE A 257 9.18 -21.28 7.01
CA PHE A 257 9.08 -20.90 5.60
C PHE A 257 10.40 -20.38 5.02
N ALA A 258 11.50 -21.05 5.36
CA ALA A 258 12.85 -20.66 4.94
C ALA A 258 13.03 -20.54 3.41
N GLY A 259 12.29 -21.32 2.64
CA GLY A 259 12.34 -21.35 1.16
C GLY A 259 11.31 -20.44 0.47
N ALA A 260 10.60 -19.57 1.19
CA ALA A 260 9.62 -18.69 0.56
C ALA A 260 10.28 -17.74 -0.44
N GLU A 261 9.77 -17.70 -1.66
CA GLU A 261 10.29 -16.86 -2.75
C GLU A 261 9.87 -15.38 -2.62
N ASN A 262 8.74 -15.12 -1.96
CA ASN A 262 8.21 -13.77 -1.74
C ASN A 262 7.26 -13.72 -0.54
N GLY A 263 6.86 -12.53 -0.15
CA GLY A 263 6.00 -12.32 1.01
C GLY A 263 4.56 -12.79 0.84
N ALA A 264 4.07 -12.93 -0.39
CA ALA A 264 2.74 -13.49 -0.60
C ALA A 264 2.73 -14.99 -0.27
N VAL A 265 3.79 -15.73 -0.61
CA VAL A 265 3.97 -17.13 -0.20
C VAL A 265 4.03 -17.24 1.33
N VAL A 266 4.81 -16.37 2.01
CA VAL A 266 4.87 -16.34 3.48
C VAL A 266 3.49 -16.15 4.10
N LEU A 267 2.71 -15.19 3.61
CA LEU A 267 1.35 -14.93 4.10
C LEU A 267 0.40 -16.09 3.79
N THR A 268 0.49 -16.66 2.58
CA THR A 268 -0.37 -17.77 2.15
C THR A 268 -0.18 -18.99 3.05
N GLU A 269 1.06 -19.39 3.28
CA GLU A 269 1.37 -20.54 4.14
C GLU A 269 0.96 -20.25 5.60
N ALA A 270 1.26 -19.04 6.11
CA ALA A 270 0.87 -18.65 7.45
C ALA A 270 -0.67 -18.69 7.66
N VAL A 271 -1.45 -18.11 6.73
CA VAL A 271 -2.92 -18.13 6.88
C VAL A 271 -3.51 -19.50 6.65
N ARG A 272 -2.91 -20.33 5.78
CA ARG A 272 -3.32 -21.70 5.55
C ARG A 272 -3.19 -22.57 6.80
N LEU A 273 -2.09 -22.39 7.55
CA LEU A 273 -1.88 -23.10 8.82
C LEU A 273 -2.93 -22.75 9.88
N VAL A 274 -3.35 -21.47 9.98
CA VAL A 274 -4.24 -21.02 11.07
C VAL A 274 -5.71 -20.99 10.72
N PHE A 275 -6.06 -20.87 9.43
CA PHE A 275 -7.46 -20.77 8.97
C PHE A 275 -7.84 -21.85 7.95
N GLY A 276 -6.90 -22.70 7.51
CA GLY A 276 -7.13 -23.62 6.41
C GLY A 276 -7.54 -22.90 5.12
N ASN A 277 -8.52 -23.46 4.38
CA ASN A 277 -8.99 -22.86 3.13
C ASN A 277 -9.69 -21.50 3.33
N ALA A 278 -10.30 -21.23 4.47
CA ALA A 278 -10.89 -19.93 4.76
C ALA A 278 -9.84 -18.81 4.81
N GLY A 279 -8.59 -19.13 5.19
CA GLY A 279 -7.47 -18.18 5.19
C GLY A 279 -7.13 -17.66 3.79
N LEU A 280 -7.30 -18.49 2.78
CA LEU A 280 -7.04 -18.11 1.39
C LEU A 280 -8.04 -17.06 0.91
N VAL A 281 -9.32 -17.21 1.26
CA VAL A 281 -10.37 -16.22 0.96
C VAL A 281 -10.11 -14.91 1.71
N LEU A 282 -9.68 -15.00 2.98
CA LEU A 282 -9.28 -13.85 3.76
C LEU A 282 -8.12 -13.09 3.10
N LEU A 283 -7.07 -13.80 2.70
CA LEU A 283 -5.89 -13.21 2.06
C LEU A 283 -6.22 -12.61 0.69
N ALA A 284 -7.02 -13.32 -0.13
CA ALA A 284 -7.51 -12.82 -1.41
C ALA A 284 -8.30 -11.52 -1.25
N SER A 285 -9.15 -11.45 -0.22
CA SER A 285 -9.91 -10.24 0.11
C SER A 285 -8.99 -9.09 0.52
N ILE A 286 -7.96 -9.34 1.33
CA ILE A 286 -6.97 -8.35 1.75
C ILE A 286 -6.21 -7.80 0.53
N PHE A 287 -5.67 -8.68 -0.34
CA PHE A 287 -4.95 -8.26 -1.55
C PHE A 287 -5.85 -7.45 -2.49
N THR A 288 -7.07 -7.93 -2.73
CA THR A 288 -8.02 -7.24 -3.61
C THR A 288 -8.39 -5.86 -3.08
N LEU A 289 -8.71 -5.73 -1.78
CA LEU A 289 -9.06 -4.45 -1.17
C LEU A 289 -7.89 -3.48 -1.15
N ALA A 290 -6.68 -3.92 -0.81
CA ALA A 290 -5.48 -3.10 -0.79
C ALA A 290 -5.16 -2.56 -2.20
N CYS A 291 -5.17 -3.43 -3.21
CA CYS A 291 -4.92 -3.02 -4.59
C CYS A 291 -6.05 -2.14 -5.15
N LEU A 292 -7.30 -2.39 -4.76
CA LEU A 292 -8.44 -1.59 -5.19
C LEU A 292 -8.36 -0.16 -4.65
N THR A 293 -8.02 0.02 -3.35
CA THR A 293 -7.89 1.37 -2.76
C THR A 293 -6.76 2.16 -3.39
N THR A 294 -5.61 1.54 -3.66
CA THR A 294 -4.50 2.17 -4.36
C THR A 294 -4.87 2.50 -5.82
N CYS A 295 -5.49 1.56 -6.55
CA CYS A 295 -5.95 1.79 -7.93
C CYS A 295 -6.91 2.98 -8.03
N ILE A 296 -7.90 3.08 -7.11
CA ILE A 296 -8.82 4.22 -7.03
C ILE A 296 -8.07 5.55 -6.84
N GLY A 297 -6.95 5.54 -6.15
CA GLY A 297 -6.13 6.74 -5.96
C GLY A 297 -5.27 7.10 -7.14
N LEU A 298 -4.98 6.15 -8.04
CA LEU A 298 -4.19 6.36 -9.25
C LEU A 298 -5.05 6.80 -10.45
N ILE A 299 -6.34 6.45 -10.47
CA ILE A 299 -7.32 6.90 -11.48
C ILE A 299 -7.81 8.32 -11.16
#